data_7f8eba2cae3e57bf3b17875e893b5bf3
#
_entry.id   7f8eba2cae3e57bf3b17875e893b5bf3
#
_cell.length_a   1.000
_cell.length_b   1.000
_cell.length_c   1.000
_cell.angle_alpha   90.00
_cell.angle_beta   90.00
_cell.angle_gamma   90.00
#
_symmetry.space_group_name_H-M   'P 1'
#
loop_
_entity.id
_entity.type
_entity.pdbx_description
1 polymer ?
#
loop_
_entity_poly.entity_id
_entity_poly.type
_entity_poly.pdbx_seq_one_letter_code
_entity_poly.pdbx_strand_id
1 'polypeptide(L)'
;RIAKQLYPDADIQITGFESTHFQNGSFDAAVGNVRFGDLNFPDKQYGTTKLHDFFFAQTLDKVKEGGIVAFVTSKGTLDKKDESFRMQLAQKADLIGAVRLPNNAFKANAGTEVTSDIIFLQKRSAPPEELPDWVHLGKTENGLRVNSYFAENPEMVLGTIVEGNKLYGRNDDTMCIPIEGADLRQQIHEAVQKLNARISQVKT
;
A
#
# COMPACT_ATOMS: atom_id res chain seq x y z
N ARG A 1 15.60 -21.98 1.22
CA ARG A 1 16.73 -22.65 0.51
C ARG A 1 16.81 -22.18 -0.96
N ILE A 2 15.72 -22.28 -1.74
CA ILE A 2 15.71 -21.91 -3.18
C ILE A 2 16.15 -20.46 -3.41
N ALA A 3 15.61 -19.51 -2.67
CA ALA A 3 15.97 -18.09 -2.83
C ALA A 3 17.48 -17.85 -2.64
N LYS A 4 18.14 -18.48 -1.65
CA LYS A 4 19.59 -18.37 -1.45
C LYS A 4 20.41 -18.93 -2.60
N GLN A 5 19.87 -19.92 -3.33
CA GLN A 5 20.54 -20.45 -4.52
C GLN A 5 20.37 -19.55 -5.75
N LEU A 6 19.21 -18.91 -5.88
CA LEU A 6 18.93 -17.99 -6.99
C LEU A 6 19.61 -16.63 -6.82
N TYR A 7 19.79 -16.19 -5.57
CA TYR A 7 20.35 -14.88 -5.21
C TYR A 7 21.46 -15.03 -4.19
N PRO A 8 22.64 -15.55 -4.59
CA PRO A 8 23.75 -15.88 -3.67
C PRO A 8 24.32 -14.64 -2.95
N ASP A 9 24.28 -13.48 -3.59
CA ASP A 9 24.80 -12.21 -3.05
C ASP A 9 23.82 -11.48 -2.12
N ALA A 10 22.56 -11.98 -2.00
CA ALA A 10 21.55 -11.39 -1.14
C ALA A 10 21.62 -11.95 0.29
N ASP A 11 21.51 -11.08 1.30
CA ASP A 11 21.29 -11.49 2.68
C ASP A 11 19.85 -11.97 2.86
N ILE A 12 19.64 -13.28 2.76
CA ILE A 12 18.32 -13.90 2.88
C ILE A 12 18.16 -14.48 4.28
N GLN A 13 17.31 -13.86 5.08
CA GLN A 13 16.91 -14.32 6.40
C GLN A 13 15.60 -15.10 6.33
N ILE A 14 15.50 -16.20 7.09
CA ILE A 14 14.29 -17.03 7.17
C ILE A 14 13.74 -16.87 8.59
N THR A 15 13.04 -15.78 8.80
CA THR A 15 12.44 -15.41 10.08
C THR A 15 11.18 -14.60 9.86
N GLY A 16 10.33 -14.47 10.87
CA GLY A 16 9.23 -13.50 10.85
C GLY A 16 9.77 -12.07 10.88
N PHE A 17 9.07 -11.15 10.22
CA PHE A 17 9.51 -9.76 10.15
C PHE A 17 9.56 -9.12 11.54
N GLU A 18 8.63 -9.47 12.42
CA GLU A 18 8.59 -9.07 13.83
C GLU A 18 9.82 -9.49 14.63
N SER A 19 10.52 -10.53 14.18
CA SER A 19 11.71 -11.07 14.82
C SER A 19 13.01 -10.57 14.17
N THR A 20 12.92 -9.62 13.23
CA THR A 20 14.11 -9.02 12.61
C THR A 20 14.68 -7.92 13.51
N HIS A 21 16.01 -7.82 13.56
CA HIS A 21 16.74 -6.85 14.39
C HIS A 21 17.50 -5.82 13.56
N PHE A 22 16.91 -5.38 12.45
CA PHE A 22 17.50 -4.32 11.63
C PHE A 22 17.54 -2.99 12.39
N GLN A 23 18.62 -2.26 12.23
CA GLN A 23 18.74 -0.91 12.80
C GLN A 23 17.74 0.04 12.13
N ASN A 24 17.16 0.97 12.91
CA ASN A 24 16.29 1.99 12.37
C ASN A 24 17.08 2.92 11.42
N GLY A 25 16.44 3.34 10.32
CA GLY A 25 17.07 4.19 9.33
C GLY A 25 18.27 3.57 8.59
N SER A 26 18.29 2.23 8.43
CA SER A 26 19.40 1.54 7.77
C SER A 26 19.19 1.27 6.28
N PHE A 27 17.95 1.33 5.79
CA PHE A 27 17.61 1.00 4.40
C PHE A 27 17.23 2.23 3.59
N ASP A 28 17.63 2.27 2.34
CA ASP A 28 17.23 3.32 1.39
C ASP A 28 15.82 3.09 0.85
N ALA A 29 15.41 1.83 0.72
CA ALA A 29 14.09 1.45 0.28
C ALA A 29 13.66 0.11 0.87
N ALA A 30 12.34 -0.10 0.95
CA ALA A 30 11.71 -1.36 1.29
C ALA A 30 10.59 -1.67 0.31
N VAL A 31 10.58 -2.90 -0.21
CA VAL A 31 9.56 -3.37 -1.15
C VAL A 31 8.99 -4.68 -0.65
N GLY A 32 7.67 -4.83 -0.71
CA GLY A 32 7.04 -6.05 -0.22
C GLY A 32 5.61 -6.25 -0.69
N ASN A 33 5.16 -7.49 -0.56
CA ASN A 33 3.75 -7.85 -0.66
C ASN A 33 3.27 -8.19 0.76
N VAL A 34 2.52 -7.28 1.36
CA VAL A 34 2.08 -7.40 2.74
C VAL A 34 0.89 -8.36 2.81
N ARG A 35 0.99 -9.32 3.72
CA ARG A 35 -0.06 -10.32 3.92
C ARG A 35 -1.39 -9.66 4.28
N PHE A 36 -2.44 -10.04 3.57
CA PHE A 36 -3.81 -9.60 3.84
C PHE A 36 -4.42 -10.47 4.95
N GLY A 37 -5.20 -9.87 5.82
CA GLY A 37 -5.96 -10.60 6.83
C GLY A 37 -6.36 -9.72 8.02
N ASP A 38 -7.46 -10.09 8.67
CA ASP A 38 -7.99 -9.43 9.87
C ASP A 38 -7.27 -9.87 11.16
N LEU A 39 -6.05 -10.37 11.04
CA LEU A 39 -5.24 -10.77 12.19
C LEU A 39 -4.80 -9.54 12.98
N ASN A 40 -5.10 -9.52 14.25
CA ASN A 40 -4.52 -8.55 15.19
C ASN A 40 -3.14 -9.07 15.60
N PHE A 41 -2.17 -8.17 15.57
CA PHE A 41 -0.81 -8.46 15.99
C PHE A 41 -0.50 -7.65 17.26
N PRO A 42 -0.32 -8.31 18.41
CA PRO A 42 0.11 -7.65 19.64
C PRO A 42 1.62 -7.37 19.55
N ASP A 43 2.00 -6.12 19.56
CA ASP A 43 3.40 -5.69 19.58
C ASP A 43 3.64 -4.72 20.74
N LYS A 44 4.82 -4.78 21.37
CA LYS A 44 5.15 -3.93 22.51
C LYS A 44 5.36 -2.47 22.12
N GLN A 45 5.85 -2.22 20.92
CA GLN A 45 6.17 -0.88 20.43
C GLN A 45 4.96 -0.21 19.75
N TYR A 46 4.17 -0.98 18.99
CA TYR A 46 3.07 -0.46 18.18
C TYR A 46 1.68 -0.77 18.76
N GLY A 47 1.64 -1.47 19.90
CA GLY A 47 0.38 -1.90 20.53
C GLY A 47 -0.30 -3.05 19.77
N THR A 48 -1.59 -3.26 20.04
CA THR A 48 -2.39 -4.23 19.26
C THR A 48 -2.90 -3.56 18.01
N THR A 49 -2.31 -3.90 16.87
CA THR A 49 -2.67 -3.33 15.57
C THR A 49 -3.03 -4.43 14.58
N LYS A 50 -3.62 -4.05 13.45
CA LYS A 50 -3.78 -4.98 12.34
C LYS A 50 -2.40 -5.36 11.79
N LEU A 51 -2.24 -6.59 11.34
CA LEU A 51 -0.96 -7.11 10.85
C LEU A 51 -0.35 -6.22 9.75
N HIS A 52 -1.16 -5.74 8.80
CA HIS A 52 -0.68 -4.87 7.74
C HIS A 52 -0.25 -3.48 8.26
N ASP A 53 -0.97 -2.91 9.24
CA ASP A 53 -0.61 -1.63 9.87
C ASP A 53 0.76 -1.74 10.57
N PHE A 54 0.99 -2.87 11.27
CA PHE A 54 2.27 -3.21 11.88
C PHE A 54 3.40 -3.26 10.85
N PHE A 55 3.19 -3.93 9.70
CA PHE A 55 4.21 -4.00 8.64
C PHE A 55 4.60 -2.62 8.13
N PHE A 56 3.65 -1.73 7.89
CA PHE A 56 3.94 -0.35 7.47
C PHE A 56 4.73 0.42 8.55
N ALA A 57 4.26 0.38 9.80
CA ALA A 57 4.89 1.13 10.90
C ALA A 57 6.33 0.67 11.13
N GLN A 58 6.56 -0.64 11.23
CA GLN A 58 7.89 -1.21 11.43
C GLN A 58 8.82 -0.93 10.24
N THR A 59 8.33 -1.04 9.02
CA THR A 59 9.13 -0.78 7.83
C THR A 59 9.55 0.67 7.73
N LEU A 60 8.63 1.62 8.02
CA LEU A 60 8.96 3.04 8.03
C LEU A 60 10.04 3.38 9.06
N ASP A 61 10.08 2.69 10.20
CA ASP A 61 11.17 2.89 11.16
C ASP A 61 12.52 2.39 10.60
N LYS A 62 12.52 1.34 9.76
CA LYS A 62 13.75 0.74 9.20
C LYS A 62 14.32 1.52 8.01
N VAL A 63 13.50 2.22 7.22
CA VAL A 63 14.02 3.05 6.13
C VAL A 63 14.56 4.40 6.64
N LYS A 64 15.52 4.97 5.92
CA LYS A 64 16.08 6.30 6.16
C LYS A 64 15.03 7.39 5.92
N GLU A 65 15.26 8.59 6.43
CA GLU A 65 14.53 9.78 6.00
C GLU A 65 14.69 9.96 4.49
N GLY A 66 13.59 10.27 3.80
CA GLY A 66 13.54 10.29 2.34
C GLY A 66 13.52 8.92 1.67
N GLY A 67 13.71 7.83 2.43
CA GLY A 67 13.64 6.47 1.92
C GLY A 67 12.24 6.08 1.47
N ILE A 68 12.17 5.14 0.54
CA ILE A 68 10.93 4.74 -0.15
C ILE A 68 10.43 3.41 0.39
N VAL A 69 9.11 3.35 0.64
CA VAL A 69 8.40 2.10 0.92
C VAL A 69 7.40 1.85 -0.19
N ALA A 70 7.49 0.69 -0.86
CA ALA A 70 6.57 0.28 -1.91
C ALA A 70 5.93 -1.06 -1.56
N PHE A 71 4.66 -1.04 -1.16
CA PHE A 71 3.94 -2.23 -0.73
C PHE A 71 2.72 -2.54 -1.57
N VAL A 72 2.56 -3.82 -1.92
CA VAL A 72 1.28 -4.37 -2.35
C VAL A 72 0.47 -4.72 -1.11
N THR A 73 -0.74 -4.22 -1.01
CA THR A 73 -1.64 -4.41 0.12
C THR A 73 -3.11 -4.48 -0.33
N SER A 74 -4.02 -4.80 0.57
CA SER A 74 -5.44 -4.75 0.25
C SER A 74 -5.93 -3.30 0.09
N LYS A 75 -6.96 -3.07 -0.72
CA LYS A 75 -7.61 -1.75 -0.83
C LYS A 75 -8.04 -1.19 0.53
N GLY A 76 -8.29 -2.05 1.51
CA GLY A 76 -8.70 -1.66 2.86
C GLY A 76 -7.69 -0.75 3.58
N THR A 77 -6.43 -0.76 3.21
CA THR A 77 -5.43 0.16 3.78
C THR A 77 -5.80 1.62 3.52
N LEU A 78 -6.24 1.95 2.32
CA LEU A 78 -6.64 3.32 1.94
C LEU A 78 -8.15 3.56 2.09
N ASP A 79 -9.02 2.56 1.81
CA ASP A 79 -10.48 2.74 1.74
C ASP A 79 -11.23 2.48 3.05
N LYS A 80 -10.55 2.07 4.13
CA LYS A 80 -11.18 1.80 5.42
C LYS A 80 -11.83 3.06 5.99
N LYS A 81 -13.07 2.95 6.56
CA LYS A 81 -13.78 4.07 7.17
C LYS A 81 -13.02 4.70 8.34
N ASP A 82 -12.39 3.86 9.15
CA ASP A 82 -11.52 4.29 10.23
C ASP A 82 -10.23 4.87 9.64
N GLU A 83 -10.02 6.15 9.83
CA GLU A 83 -8.89 6.93 9.30
C GLU A 83 -7.65 6.89 10.21
N SER A 84 -7.78 6.37 11.43
CA SER A 84 -6.75 6.46 12.48
C SER A 84 -5.39 5.94 12.01
N PHE A 85 -5.37 4.82 11.27
CA PHE A 85 -4.12 4.30 10.71
C PHE A 85 -3.52 5.23 9.65
N ARG A 86 -4.34 5.77 8.72
CA ARG A 86 -3.85 6.71 7.70
C ARG A 86 -3.33 8.01 8.32
N MET A 87 -3.99 8.49 9.39
CA MET A 87 -3.51 9.65 10.16
C MET A 87 -2.12 9.37 10.77
N GLN A 88 -1.92 8.20 11.39
CA GLN A 88 -0.61 7.81 11.94
C GLN A 88 0.44 7.67 10.85
N LEU A 89 0.07 7.08 9.70
CA LEU A 89 0.96 6.90 8.56
C LEU A 89 1.41 8.25 7.99
N ALA A 90 0.50 9.21 7.87
CA ALA A 90 0.76 10.57 7.37
C ALA A 90 1.71 11.37 8.27
N GLN A 91 1.75 11.08 9.57
CA GLN A 91 2.74 11.69 10.47
C GLN A 91 4.18 11.27 10.15
N LYS A 92 4.36 10.10 9.55
CA LYS A 92 5.68 9.49 9.30
C LYS A 92 6.08 9.51 7.82
N ALA A 93 5.15 9.59 6.90
CA ALA A 93 5.41 9.46 5.47
C ALA A 93 4.47 10.28 4.59
N ASP A 94 4.99 10.68 3.43
CA ASP A 94 4.22 11.21 2.31
C ASP A 94 3.72 10.07 1.44
N LEU A 95 2.46 10.14 1.00
CA LEU A 95 1.98 9.30 -0.09
C LEU A 95 2.48 9.89 -1.42
N ILE A 96 3.50 9.27 -2.01
CA ILE A 96 3.98 9.62 -3.36
C ILE A 96 2.88 9.30 -4.37
N GLY A 97 2.18 8.18 -4.15
CA GLY A 97 1.03 7.76 -4.89
C GLY A 97 0.65 6.32 -4.61
N ALA A 98 -0.46 5.92 -5.21
CA ALA A 98 -0.95 4.55 -5.14
C ALA A 98 -1.51 4.12 -6.51
N VAL A 99 -1.43 2.83 -6.79
CA VAL A 99 -1.99 2.22 -8.00
C VAL A 99 -2.98 1.16 -7.59
N ARG A 100 -4.25 1.31 -7.95
CA ARG A 100 -5.29 0.31 -7.68
C ARG A 100 -5.33 -0.73 -8.77
N LEU A 101 -5.14 -1.98 -8.39
CA LEU A 101 -5.16 -3.13 -9.27
C LEU A 101 -6.56 -3.74 -9.35
N PRO A 102 -6.96 -4.25 -10.53
CA PRO A 102 -8.20 -5.00 -10.65
C PRO A 102 -8.17 -6.28 -9.82
N ASN A 103 -9.35 -6.77 -9.43
CA ASN A 103 -9.50 -7.89 -8.51
C ASN A 103 -8.92 -9.22 -9.03
N ASN A 104 -8.70 -9.35 -10.33
CA ASN A 104 -8.10 -10.53 -10.96
C ASN A 104 -6.56 -10.47 -11.09
N ALA A 105 -5.91 -9.39 -10.64
CA ALA A 105 -4.48 -9.18 -10.79
C ALA A 105 -3.62 -10.35 -10.26
N PHE A 106 -4.07 -11.03 -9.22
CA PHE A 106 -3.38 -12.17 -8.60
C PHE A 106 -4.08 -13.52 -8.81
N LYS A 107 -5.15 -13.57 -9.63
CA LYS A 107 -5.94 -14.80 -9.85
C LYS A 107 -5.08 -15.94 -10.40
N ALA A 108 -4.23 -15.66 -11.39
CA ALA A 108 -3.39 -16.66 -12.02
C ALA A 108 -2.31 -17.24 -11.08
N ASN A 109 -1.79 -16.44 -10.16
CA ASN A 109 -0.66 -16.80 -9.31
C ASN A 109 -1.07 -17.24 -7.91
N ALA A 110 -2.15 -16.70 -7.36
CA ALA A 110 -2.59 -16.94 -5.98
C ALA A 110 -4.02 -17.47 -5.86
N GLY A 111 -4.75 -17.62 -6.98
CA GLY A 111 -6.14 -18.12 -6.98
C GLY A 111 -7.14 -17.19 -6.28
N THR A 112 -6.76 -15.96 -5.97
CA THR A 112 -7.60 -15.00 -5.24
C THR A 112 -8.09 -13.88 -6.14
N GLU A 113 -9.34 -13.46 -5.92
CA GLU A 113 -9.95 -12.30 -6.59
C GLU A 113 -10.16 -11.19 -5.54
N VAL A 114 -9.13 -10.37 -5.34
CA VAL A 114 -9.14 -9.29 -4.35
C VAL A 114 -8.61 -8.01 -4.96
N THR A 115 -9.36 -6.93 -4.84
CA THR A 115 -8.86 -5.58 -5.18
C THR A 115 -7.71 -5.22 -4.25
N SER A 116 -6.57 -4.89 -4.83
CA SER A 116 -5.33 -4.58 -4.14
C SER A 116 -4.79 -3.24 -4.59
N ASP A 117 -3.98 -2.62 -3.74
CA ASP A 117 -3.30 -1.37 -4.05
C ASP A 117 -1.78 -1.58 -3.96
N ILE A 118 -1.03 -0.96 -4.87
CA ILE A 118 0.40 -0.73 -4.71
C ILE A 118 0.53 0.67 -4.13
N ILE A 119 1.07 0.79 -2.92
CA ILE A 119 1.22 2.06 -2.20
C ILE A 119 2.69 2.44 -2.18
N PHE A 120 3.00 3.67 -2.57
CA PHE A 120 4.33 4.25 -2.56
C PHE A 120 4.39 5.37 -1.54
N LEU A 121 5.24 5.22 -0.53
CA LEU A 121 5.45 6.17 0.55
C LEU A 121 6.88 6.65 0.56
N GLN A 122 7.09 7.92 0.89
CA GLN A 122 8.40 8.47 1.21
C GLN A 122 8.45 8.87 2.67
N LYS A 123 9.44 8.36 3.41
CA LYS A 123 9.57 8.68 4.84
C LYS A 123 9.91 10.14 5.03
N ARG A 124 9.17 10.82 5.91
CA ARG A 124 9.38 12.21 6.28
C ARG A 124 10.50 12.35 7.31
N SER A 125 11.10 13.54 7.35
CA SER A 125 11.99 13.97 8.45
C SER A 125 11.24 14.59 9.62
N ALA A 126 10.04 15.14 9.36
CA ALA A 126 9.16 15.75 10.38
C ALA A 126 7.69 15.50 10.05
N PRO A 127 6.80 15.47 11.06
CA PRO A 127 5.36 15.44 10.84
C PRO A 127 4.88 16.63 10.02
N PRO A 128 3.79 16.49 9.22
CA PRO A 128 3.20 17.60 8.49
C PRO A 128 2.52 18.59 9.44
N GLU A 129 2.44 19.85 9.02
CA GLU A 129 1.66 20.88 9.75
C GLU A 129 0.17 20.59 9.71
N GLU A 130 -0.31 20.12 8.56
CA GLU A 130 -1.70 19.71 8.34
C GLU A 130 -1.75 18.30 7.75
N LEU A 131 -2.81 17.57 8.07
CA LEU A 131 -3.02 16.24 7.50
C LEU A 131 -3.33 16.35 6.01
N PRO A 132 -2.65 15.56 5.17
CA PRO A 132 -2.92 15.56 3.73
C PRO A 132 -4.26 14.88 3.40
N ASP A 133 -4.87 15.29 2.28
CA ASP A 133 -6.21 14.85 1.85
C ASP A 133 -6.34 13.32 1.69
N TRP A 134 -5.28 12.63 1.31
CA TRP A 134 -5.30 11.18 1.17
C TRP A 134 -5.58 10.41 2.48
N VAL A 135 -5.56 11.08 3.63
CA VAL A 135 -6.00 10.49 4.90
C VAL A 135 -7.51 10.22 4.88
N HIS A 136 -8.25 11.03 4.15
CA HIS A 136 -9.71 11.00 4.10
C HIS A 136 -10.25 10.14 2.95
N LEU A 137 -11.55 9.86 3.00
CA LEU A 137 -12.28 9.21 1.94
C LEU A 137 -12.94 10.27 1.05
N GLY A 138 -12.94 10.00 -0.25
CA GLY A 138 -13.64 10.75 -1.27
C GLY A 138 -14.69 9.90 -1.99
N LYS A 139 -15.14 10.37 -3.13
CA LYS A 139 -16.09 9.67 -4.00
C LYS A 139 -15.63 9.75 -5.45
N THR A 140 -15.81 8.66 -6.19
CA THR A 140 -15.71 8.66 -7.65
C THR A 140 -16.78 9.54 -8.26
N GLU A 141 -16.67 9.85 -9.55
CA GLU A 141 -17.72 10.56 -10.31
C GLU A 141 -19.11 9.89 -10.19
N ASN A 142 -19.14 8.57 -10.09
CA ASN A 142 -20.37 7.78 -9.92
C ASN A 142 -20.85 7.70 -8.45
N GLY A 143 -20.23 8.47 -7.54
CA GLY A 143 -20.63 8.55 -6.13
C GLY A 143 -20.15 7.38 -5.26
N LEU A 144 -19.35 6.45 -5.77
CA LEU A 144 -18.81 5.33 -5.02
C LEU A 144 -17.67 5.78 -4.10
N ARG A 145 -17.66 5.28 -2.87
CA ARG A 145 -16.68 5.66 -1.87
C ARG A 145 -15.33 4.99 -2.14
N VAL A 146 -14.29 5.80 -2.23
CA VAL A 146 -12.88 5.39 -2.35
C VAL A 146 -12.02 6.33 -1.51
N ASN A 147 -10.73 6.06 -1.38
CA ASN A 147 -9.79 7.04 -0.83
C ASN A 147 -9.78 8.32 -1.70
N SER A 148 -9.65 9.50 -1.08
CA SER A 148 -9.59 10.79 -1.79
C SER A 148 -8.52 10.80 -2.88
N TYR A 149 -7.37 10.16 -2.63
CA TYR A 149 -6.31 10.02 -3.63
C TYR A 149 -6.81 9.42 -4.95
N PHE A 150 -7.62 8.35 -4.91
CA PHE A 150 -8.18 7.74 -6.12
C PHE A 150 -9.35 8.53 -6.72
N ALA A 151 -10.07 9.29 -5.91
CA ALA A 151 -11.09 10.20 -6.41
C ALA A 151 -10.46 11.35 -7.23
N GLU A 152 -9.29 11.82 -6.82
CA GLU A 152 -8.55 12.90 -7.46
C GLU A 152 -7.64 12.43 -8.60
N ASN A 153 -7.22 11.15 -8.57
CA ASN A 153 -6.33 10.54 -9.56
C ASN A 153 -6.97 9.26 -10.15
N PRO A 154 -8.09 9.37 -10.89
CA PRO A 154 -8.80 8.21 -11.42
C PRO A 154 -7.95 7.38 -12.40
N GLU A 155 -6.94 7.98 -13.05
CA GLU A 155 -6.00 7.30 -13.92
C GLU A 155 -5.06 6.33 -13.20
N MET A 156 -5.01 6.38 -11.87
CA MET A 156 -4.27 5.43 -11.05
C MET A 156 -5.09 4.19 -10.68
N VAL A 157 -6.33 4.12 -11.12
CA VAL A 157 -7.21 2.95 -11.00
C VAL A 157 -7.13 2.16 -12.29
N LEU A 158 -6.50 0.98 -12.27
CA LEU A 158 -6.27 0.16 -13.47
C LEU A 158 -7.44 -0.79 -13.77
N GLY A 159 -8.64 -0.28 -13.60
CA GLY A 159 -9.89 -0.99 -13.81
C GLY A 159 -11.08 -0.07 -13.64
N THR A 160 -12.25 -0.65 -13.43
CA THR A 160 -13.48 0.08 -13.16
C THR A 160 -13.92 -0.16 -11.71
N ILE A 161 -14.15 0.93 -10.96
CA ILE A 161 -14.72 0.81 -9.61
C ILE A 161 -16.22 0.56 -9.73
N VAL A 162 -16.67 -0.51 -9.11
CA VAL A 162 -18.08 -0.90 -9.04
C VAL A 162 -18.48 -1.19 -7.59
N GLU A 163 -19.79 -1.28 -7.32
CA GLU A 163 -20.27 -1.77 -6.03
C GLU A 163 -19.80 -3.21 -5.79
N GLY A 164 -19.31 -3.47 -4.60
CA GLY A 164 -18.87 -4.79 -4.18
C GLY A 164 -20.05 -5.75 -4.02
N ASN A 165 -19.76 -7.04 -4.04
CA ASN A 165 -20.77 -8.08 -3.88
C ASN A 165 -21.39 -8.02 -2.46
N LYS A 166 -22.72 -7.90 -2.38
CA LYS A 166 -23.49 -7.86 -1.13
C LYS A 166 -23.45 -9.15 -0.30
N LEU A 167 -22.79 -10.21 -0.81
CA LEU A 167 -22.71 -11.54 -0.18
C LEU A 167 -22.11 -11.54 1.24
N TYR A 168 -21.39 -10.49 1.64
CA TYR A 168 -20.78 -10.37 2.98
C TYR A 168 -21.36 -9.23 3.82
N GLY A 169 -22.56 -8.72 3.49
CA GLY A 169 -23.33 -7.83 4.37
C GLY A 169 -22.81 -6.38 4.51
N ARG A 170 -21.83 -5.96 3.71
CA ARG A 170 -21.36 -4.58 3.69
C ARG A 170 -21.95 -3.85 2.48
N ASN A 171 -22.98 -3.04 2.73
CA ASN A 171 -23.72 -2.31 1.67
C ASN A 171 -22.94 -1.19 0.98
N ASP A 172 -21.69 -0.94 1.36
CA ASP A 172 -20.90 0.17 0.89
C ASP A 172 -19.45 -0.22 0.49
N ASP A 173 -19.24 -1.51 0.24
CA ASP A 173 -17.98 -2.02 -0.26
C ASP A 173 -17.87 -1.82 -1.77
N THR A 174 -16.67 -1.54 -2.25
CA THR A 174 -16.35 -1.36 -3.67
C THR A 174 -15.37 -2.43 -4.13
N MET A 175 -15.35 -2.72 -5.42
CA MET A 175 -14.32 -3.55 -6.05
C MET A 175 -13.84 -2.88 -7.32
N CYS A 176 -12.62 -3.21 -7.74
CA CYS A 176 -12.06 -2.82 -9.02
C CYS A 176 -12.11 -4.02 -9.95
N ILE A 177 -12.89 -3.93 -11.03
CA ILE A 177 -12.97 -4.98 -12.05
C ILE A 177 -12.04 -4.64 -13.23
N PRO A 178 -11.45 -5.65 -13.91
CA PRO A 178 -10.57 -5.40 -15.03
C PRO A 178 -11.30 -4.75 -16.21
N ILE A 179 -10.59 -3.94 -16.98
CA ILE A 179 -11.04 -3.45 -18.29
C ILE A 179 -10.82 -4.56 -19.30
N GLU A 180 -11.85 -4.90 -20.07
CA GLU A 180 -11.78 -5.93 -21.09
C GLU A 180 -10.74 -5.59 -22.16
N GLY A 181 -9.87 -6.54 -22.46
CA GLY A 181 -8.78 -6.36 -23.45
C GLY A 181 -7.59 -5.53 -23.00
N ALA A 182 -7.59 -4.96 -21.78
CA ALA A 182 -6.47 -4.19 -21.28
C ALA A 182 -5.30 -5.10 -20.84
N ASP A 183 -4.08 -4.67 -21.16
CA ASP A 183 -2.85 -5.29 -20.64
C ASP A 183 -2.47 -4.63 -19.30
N LEU A 184 -2.66 -5.37 -18.21
CA LEU A 184 -2.36 -4.90 -16.86
C LEU A 184 -0.88 -4.52 -16.68
N ARG A 185 0.05 -5.22 -17.33
CA ARG A 185 1.48 -4.91 -17.25
C ARG A 185 1.78 -3.55 -17.86
N GLN A 186 1.19 -3.26 -19.01
CA GLN A 186 1.32 -1.96 -19.64
C GLN A 186 0.70 -0.86 -18.79
N GLN A 187 -0.50 -1.07 -18.26
CA GLN A 187 -1.18 -0.12 -17.38
C GLN A 187 -0.34 0.21 -16.12
N ILE A 188 0.26 -0.82 -15.47
CA ILE A 188 1.15 -0.61 -14.32
C ILE A 188 2.37 0.24 -14.74
N HIS A 189 2.98 -0.07 -15.88
CA HIS A 189 4.16 0.66 -16.37
C HIS A 189 3.84 2.15 -16.57
N GLU A 190 2.73 2.46 -17.21
CA GLU A 190 2.27 3.84 -17.45
C GLU A 190 1.95 4.57 -16.14
N ALA A 191 1.27 3.90 -15.19
CA ALA A 191 0.96 4.48 -13.88
C ALA A 191 2.23 4.81 -13.10
N VAL A 192 3.21 3.89 -13.06
CA VAL A 192 4.48 4.09 -12.34
C VAL A 192 5.28 5.25 -12.94
N GLN A 193 5.29 5.42 -14.25
CA GLN A 193 5.97 6.56 -14.89
C GLN A 193 5.43 7.91 -14.40
N LYS A 194 4.12 8.01 -14.16
CA LYS A 194 3.48 9.23 -13.63
C LYS A 194 3.91 9.53 -12.18
N LEU A 195 4.29 8.52 -11.41
CA LEU A 195 4.72 8.66 -10.02
C LEU A 195 6.14 9.21 -9.88
N ASN A 196 7.04 8.92 -10.82
CA ASN A 196 8.45 9.33 -10.75
C ASN A 196 8.64 10.86 -10.63
N ALA A 197 7.70 11.65 -11.13
CA ALA A 197 7.74 13.11 -11.03
C ALA A 197 7.43 13.64 -9.62
N ARG A 198 6.94 12.80 -8.70
CA ARG A 198 6.46 13.22 -7.36
C ARG A 198 7.47 12.94 -6.23
N ILE A 199 8.56 12.23 -6.51
CA ILE A 199 9.56 11.90 -5.49
C ILE A 199 10.37 13.15 -5.16
N SER A 200 10.33 13.61 -3.90
CA SER A 200 11.13 14.71 -3.41
C SER A 200 12.58 14.28 -3.26
N GLN A 201 13.51 15.05 -3.83
CA GLN A 201 14.93 14.84 -3.55
C GLN A 201 15.21 15.28 -2.11
N VAL A 202 15.71 14.38 -1.30
CA VAL A 202 16.24 14.74 0.03
C VAL A 202 17.55 15.49 -0.20
N LYS A 203 17.57 16.75 0.25
CA LYS A 203 18.82 17.50 0.27
C LYS A 203 19.74 16.84 1.29
N THR A 204 20.79 16.19 0.80
CA THR A 204 21.92 15.70 1.61
C THR A 204 22.73 16.86 2.16
#